data_a3867754ae3b7cffe9bd50e925fad29f
#
_entry.id   a3867754ae3b7cffe9bd50e925fad29f
#
_cell.length_a   1.000
_cell.length_b   1.000
_cell.length_c   1.000
_cell.angle_alpha   90.00
_cell.angle_beta   90.00
_cell.angle_gamma   90.00
#
_symmetry.space_group_name_H-M   'P 1'
#
loop_
_entity.id
_entity.type
_entity.pdbx_description
1 polymer ?
#
loop_
_entity_poly.entity_id
_entity_poly.type
_entity_poly.pdbx_seq_one_letter_code
_entity_poly.pdbx_strand_id
1 'polypeptide(L)'
;ELVRQRIETADQVVKIRLTPVTGPEGLRADGSDIAYIDVAMVDAYGRVHPLDYGRIDFTIEGPAVFLGGYNSGVKDIKHEPTYVYAENGVNRVFIRSTREAGPITITASRPGLEPVSVVIESVPFAVDANGLTTVMPQVLTRKAGPKIVQQPDLPSRTPLSNQLIIDFDKARIVEA
;
A
#
# COMPACT_ATOMS: atom_id res chain seq x y z
N GLU A 1 31.64 -14.81 11.42
CA GLU A 1 30.67 -15.16 10.38
C GLU A 1 30.73 -14.06 9.31
N LEU A 2 31.12 -14.43 8.06
CA LEU A 2 31.20 -13.46 6.97
C LEU A 2 29.80 -13.35 6.32
N VAL A 3 29.19 -12.18 6.41
CA VAL A 3 27.95 -11.87 5.70
C VAL A 3 28.27 -11.66 4.21
N ARG A 4 27.64 -12.45 3.34
CA ARG A 4 27.69 -12.24 1.89
C ARG A 4 26.35 -11.65 1.45
N GLN A 5 26.39 -10.48 0.82
CA GLN A 5 25.26 -9.91 0.10
C GLN A 5 25.53 -10.05 -1.41
N ARG A 6 24.56 -10.59 -2.14
CA ARG A 6 24.59 -10.68 -3.59
C ARG A 6 23.46 -9.82 -4.15
N ILE A 7 23.78 -8.89 -5.03
CA ILE A 7 22.83 -8.09 -5.78
C ILE A 7 22.94 -8.53 -7.23
N GLU A 8 21.80 -8.89 -7.82
CA GLU A 8 21.71 -9.31 -9.22
C GLU A 8 20.76 -8.40 -9.97
N THR A 9 21.10 -8.07 -11.20
CA THR A 9 20.22 -7.35 -12.12
C THR A 9 19.05 -8.27 -12.51
N ALA A 10 17.85 -7.73 -12.57
CA ALA A 10 16.69 -8.47 -13.07
C ALA A 10 16.82 -8.72 -14.58
N ASP A 11 16.37 -9.86 -15.01
CA ASP A 11 16.22 -10.26 -16.41
C ASP A 11 14.86 -9.79 -16.96
N GLN A 12 14.48 -10.24 -18.16
CA GLN A 12 13.19 -9.89 -18.76
C GLN A 12 12.02 -10.24 -17.85
N VAL A 13 10.99 -9.39 -17.88
CA VAL A 13 9.74 -9.65 -17.17
C VAL A 13 9.06 -10.87 -17.78
N VAL A 14 8.75 -11.87 -16.95
CA VAL A 14 8.07 -13.09 -17.38
C VAL A 14 6.72 -13.28 -16.68
N LYS A 15 6.46 -12.57 -15.58
CA LYS A 15 5.17 -12.65 -14.89
C LYS A 15 4.86 -11.43 -14.03
N ILE A 16 3.58 -11.29 -13.71
CA ILE A 16 3.06 -10.38 -12.69
C ILE A 16 3.06 -11.13 -11.36
N ARG A 17 3.48 -10.47 -10.28
CA ARG A 17 3.33 -10.96 -8.92
C ARG A 17 2.34 -10.05 -8.20
N LEU A 18 1.31 -10.65 -7.60
CA LEU A 18 0.33 -9.99 -6.76
C LEU A 18 0.54 -10.42 -5.31
N THR A 19 0.56 -9.45 -4.39
CA THR A 19 0.68 -9.70 -2.96
C THR A 19 -0.43 -8.92 -2.25
N PRO A 20 -1.53 -9.60 -1.85
CA PRO A 20 -2.61 -8.95 -1.14
C PRO A 20 -2.21 -8.62 0.29
N VAL A 21 -2.66 -7.49 0.78
CA VAL A 21 -2.47 -7.04 2.16
C VAL A 21 -3.80 -6.52 2.71
N THR A 22 -4.18 -7.08 3.85
CA THR A 22 -5.38 -6.71 4.61
C THR A 22 -5.00 -6.27 6.00
N GLY A 23 -5.96 -5.76 6.76
CA GLY A 23 -5.81 -5.56 8.19
C GLY A 23 -5.56 -6.89 8.94
N PRO A 24 -5.18 -6.83 10.22
CA PRO A 24 -4.84 -8.01 11.01
C PRO A 24 -6.03 -8.98 11.22
N GLU A 25 -7.25 -8.49 11.09
CA GLU A 25 -8.50 -9.25 11.21
C GLU A 25 -9.07 -9.65 9.83
N GLY A 26 -8.31 -9.45 8.75
CA GLY A 26 -8.78 -9.62 7.38
C GLY A 26 -9.45 -8.37 6.82
N LEU A 27 -10.19 -8.51 5.73
CA LEU A 27 -10.99 -7.46 5.11
C LEU A 27 -12.42 -7.56 5.61
N ARG A 28 -12.91 -6.57 6.34
CA ARG A 28 -14.26 -6.57 6.89
C ARG A 28 -15.29 -6.09 5.86
N ALA A 29 -16.41 -6.79 5.76
CA ALA A 29 -17.51 -6.44 4.87
C ALA A 29 -18.39 -5.33 5.49
N ASP A 30 -17.79 -4.19 5.82
CA ASP A 30 -18.48 -3.03 6.41
C ASP A 30 -18.82 -1.93 5.39
N GLY A 31 -18.40 -2.10 4.13
CA GLY A 31 -18.61 -1.15 3.05
C GLY A 31 -17.58 0.00 3.01
N SER A 32 -16.60 0.01 3.92
CA SER A 32 -15.58 1.05 4.01
C SER A 32 -14.16 0.52 4.15
N ASP A 33 -14.00 -0.73 4.61
CA ASP A 33 -12.69 -1.32 4.82
C ASP A 33 -11.94 -1.54 3.50
N ILE A 34 -10.63 -1.32 3.52
CA ILE A 34 -9.79 -1.29 2.33
C ILE A 34 -8.69 -2.36 2.45
N ALA A 35 -8.55 -3.15 1.39
CA ALA A 35 -7.36 -3.93 1.15
C ALA A 35 -6.55 -3.32 0.00
N TYR A 36 -5.25 -3.58 -0.01
CA TYR A 36 -4.44 -3.24 -1.16
C TYR A 36 -3.67 -4.46 -1.67
N ILE A 37 -3.32 -4.40 -2.93
CA ILE A 37 -2.57 -5.44 -3.61
C ILE A 37 -1.29 -4.80 -4.16
N ASP A 38 -0.14 -5.25 -3.65
CA ASP A 38 1.14 -4.90 -4.23
C ASP A 38 1.34 -5.68 -5.52
N VAL A 39 1.71 -4.97 -6.55
CA VAL A 39 1.92 -5.49 -7.90
C VAL A 39 3.38 -5.35 -8.25
N ALA A 40 4.01 -6.42 -8.72
CA ALA A 40 5.39 -6.37 -9.17
C ALA A 40 5.58 -7.13 -10.48
N MET A 41 6.31 -6.51 -11.39
CA MET A 41 6.74 -7.10 -12.64
C MET A 41 8.06 -7.82 -12.41
N VAL A 42 8.05 -9.15 -12.49
CA VAL A 42 9.19 -9.95 -12.06
C VAL A 42 9.72 -10.86 -13.17
N ASP A 43 11.01 -11.14 -13.07
CA ASP A 43 11.70 -12.12 -13.91
C ASP A 43 11.45 -13.57 -13.45
N ALA A 44 12.06 -14.53 -14.11
CA ALA A 44 11.96 -15.95 -13.79
C ALA A 44 12.42 -16.30 -12.37
N TYR A 45 13.27 -15.49 -11.78
CA TYR A 45 13.81 -15.66 -10.43
C TYR A 45 13.03 -14.87 -9.37
N GLY A 46 11.98 -14.15 -9.77
CA GLY A 46 11.15 -13.34 -8.87
C GLY A 46 11.74 -11.98 -8.53
N ARG A 47 12.80 -11.54 -9.22
CA ARG A 47 13.40 -10.21 -9.05
C ARG A 47 12.57 -9.18 -9.80
N VAL A 48 12.33 -8.03 -9.15
CA VAL A 48 11.59 -6.92 -9.77
C VAL A 48 12.42 -6.30 -10.88
N HIS A 49 11.79 -6.07 -12.03
CA HIS A 49 12.41 -5.40 -13.16
C HIS A 49 12.27 -3.88 -13.06
N PRO A 50 13.30 -3.13 -12.68
CA PRO A 50 13.18 -1.72 -12.28
C PRO A 50 12.92 -0.76 -13.44
N LEU A 51 13.02 -1.21 -14.69
CA LEU A 51 12.79 -0.41 -15.89
C LEU A 51 11.44 -0.71 -16.55
N ASP A 52 10.55 -1.42 -15.87
CA ASP A 52 9.20 -1.68 -16.39
C ASP A 52 8.25 -0.54 -16.03
N TYR A 53 7.60 0.02 -17.06
CA TYR A 53 6.59 1.08 -16.97
C TYR A 53 5.31 0.70 -17.72
N GLY A 54 5.12 -0.58 -17.99
CA GLY A 54 4.02 -1.07 -18.79
C GLY A 54 2.68 -1.04 -18.06
N ARG A 55 1.60 -0.99 -18.86
CA ARG A 55 0.23 -1.04 -18.38
C ARG A 55 -0.11 -2.44 -17.88
N ILE A 56 -0.90 -2.48 -16.81
CA ILE A 56 -1.46 -3.68 -16.19
C ILE A 56 -2.95 -3.45 -16.03
N ASP A 57 -3.77 -4.33 -16.61
CA ASP A 57 -5.22 -4.27 -16.52
C ASP A 57 -5.71 -5.19 -15.40
N PHE A 58 -6.80 -4.77 -14.72
CA PHE A 58 -7.38 -5.50 -13.59
C PHE A 58 -8.85 -5.83 -13.83
N THR A 59 -9.26 -7.00 -13.38
CA THR A 59 -10.66 -7.37 -13.19
C THR A 59 -10.89 -7.79 -11.76
N ILE A 60 -12.04 -7.41 -11.21
CA ILE A 60 -12.47 -7.73 -9.86
C ILE A 60 -13.79 -8.49 -9.95
N GLU A 61 -13.84 -9.64 -9.30
CA GLU A 61 -15.04 -10.44 -9.14
C GLU A 61 -15.32 -10.63 -7.67
N GLY A 62 -16.59 -10.54 -7.26
CA GLY A 62 -17.00 -10.63 -5.86
C GLY A 62 -17.35 -9.30 -5.22
N PRO A 63 -17.58 -9.29 -3.89
CA PRO A 63 -18.19 -8.17 -3.18
C PRO A 63 -17.18 -7.05 -2.85
N ALA A 64 -16.57 -6.45 -3.87
CA ALA A 64 -15.64 -5.33 -3.72
C ALA A 64 -15.76 -4.30 -4.83
N VAL A 65 -15.27 -3.11 -4.56
CA VAL A 65 -15.15 -2.01 -5.51
C VAL A 65 -13.67 -1.72 -5.75
N PHE A 66 -13.26 -1.68 -7.01
CA PHE A 66 -11.91 -1.28 -7.38
C PHE A 66 -11.77 0.24 -7.25
N LEU A 67 -10.81 0.69 -6.49
CA LEU A 67 -10.55 2.11 -6.26
C LEU A 67 -9.43 2.67 -7.15
N GLY A 68 -8.75 1.80 -7.92
CA GLY A 68 -7.60 2.19 -8.71
C GLY A 68 -6.28 2.04 -7.97
N GLY A 69 -5.25 2.67 -8.52
CA GLY A 69 -3.90 2.67 -7.97
C GLY A 69 -3.20 3.98 -8.20
N TYR A 70 -1.92 4.01 -7.93
CA TYR A 70 -1.09 5.17 -8.18
C TYR A 70 -0.66 5.22 -9.65
N ASN A 71 -0.91 6.34 -10.32
CA ASN A 71 -0.52 6.57 -11.71
C ASN A 71 0.15 7.95 -11.84
N SER A 72 1.39 8.05 -11.40
CA SER A 72 2.17 9.27 -11.48
C SER A 72 2.49 9.63 -12.94
N GLY A 73 2.26 10.88 -13.29
CA GLY A 73 2.71 11.42 -14.57
C GLY A 73 1.93 10.99 -15.82
N VAL A 74 0.92 10.16 -15.73
CA VAL A 74 0.07 9.77 -16.87
C VAL A 74 -1.05 10.77 -17.03
N LYS A 75 -1.05 11.50 -18.17
CA LYS A 75 -1.97 12.64 -18.42
C LYS A 75 -3.41 12.22 -18.75
N ASP A 76 -3.66 10.98 -19.17
CA ASP A 76 -4.95 10.53 -19.71
C ASP A 76 -5.65 9.52 -18.81
N ILE A 77 -5.55 9.66 -17.49
CA ILE A 77 -6.26 8.78 -16.57
C ILE A 77 -7.73 9.18 -16.56
N LYS A 78 -8.58 8.31 -17.08
CA LYS A 78 -10.03 8.43 -16.94
C LYS A 78 -10.40 8.23 -15.46
N HIS A 79 -11.44 8.88 -15.00
CA HIS A 79 -12.05 8.56 -13.73
C HIS A 79 -12.47 7.07 -13.72
N GLU A 80 -12.07 6.34 -12.67
CA GLU A 80 -12.30 4.90 -12.52
C GLU A 80 -11.52 4.00 -13.51
N PRO A 81 -10.20 4.16 -13.62
CA PRO A 81 -9.43 3.26 -14.47
C PRO A 81 -9.35 1.86 -13.85
N THR A 82 -9.66 0.84 -14.65
CA THR A 82 -9.42 -0.56 -14.31
C THR A 82 -7.99 -1.01 -14.62
N TYR A 83 -7.08 -0.07 -14.69
CA TYR A 83 -5.67 -0.33 -15.00
C TYR A 83 -4.75 0.61 -14.23
N VAL A 84 -3.51 0.18 -14.07
CA VAL A 84 -2.40 1.01 -13.62
C VAL A 84 -1.19 0.82 -14.52
N TYR A 85 -0.23 1.71 -14.43
CA TYR A 85 1.10 1.53 -15.03
C TYR A 85 2.08 1.09 -13.95
N ALA A 86 2.96 0.16 -14.27
CA ALA A 86 4.11 -0.10 -13.41
C ALA A 86 4.98 1.17 -13.32
N GLU A 87 5.52 1.45 -12.16
CA GLU A 87 6.51 2.49 -11.93
C GLU A 87 7.75 1.84 -11.32
N ASN A 88 8.82 1.80 -12.10
CA ASN A 88 10.02 1.04 -11.72
C ASN A 88 9.72 -0.44 -11.42
N GLY A 89 8.82 -1.05 -12.19
CA GLY A 89 8.43 -2.44 -12.06
C GLY A 89 7.46 -2.76 -10.94
N VAL A 90 6.94 -1.78 -10.23
CA VAL A 90 5.97 -1.97 -9.13
C VAL A 90 4.79 -1.02 -9.24
N ASN A 91 3.69 -1.38 -8.59
CA ASN A 91 2.58 -0.47 -8.29
C ASN A 91 1.75 -1.05 -7.14
N ARG A 92 0.73 -0.32 -6.71
CA ARG A 92 -0.22 -0.73 -5.70
C ARG A 92 -1.63 -0.36 -6.14
N VAL A 93 -2.55 -1.29 -6.02
CA VAL A 93 -3.97 -1.05 -6.28
C VAL A 93 -4.78 -1.26 -5.00
N PHE A 94 -5.93 -0.60 -4.92
CA PHE A 94 -6.78 -0.58 -3.75
C PHE A 94 -8.16 -1.11 -4.12
N ILE A 95 -8.73 -1.90 -3.23
CA ILE A 95 -10.12 -2.34 -3.28
C ILE A 95 -10.81 -1.97 -1.98
N ARG A 96 -12.09 -1.68 -2.05
CA ARG A 96 -12.96 -1.44 -0.90
C ARG A 96 -14.00 -2.55 -0.83
N SER A 97 -14.20 -3.11 0.35
CA SER A 97 -15.25 -4.08 0.60
C SER A 97 -16.64 -3.49 0.36
N THR A 98 -17.59 -4.33 0.03
CA THR A 98 -19.03 -4.02 0.14
C THR A 98 -19.54 -4.46 1.53
N ARG A 99 -20.86 -4.43 1.72
CA ARG A 99 -21.49 -4.97 2.94
C ARG A 99 -21.79 -6.48 2.84
N GLU A 100 -21.51 -7.07 1.70
CA GLU A 100 -21.61 -8.49 1.48
C GLU A 100 -20.23 -9.11 1.75
N ALA A 101 -20.20 -10.16 2.56
CA ALA A 101 -18.99 -10.93 2.81
C ALA A 101 -18.83 -12.03 1.78
N GLY A 102 -17.61 -12.40 1.46
CA GLY A 102 -17.31 -13.49 0.54
C GLY A 102 -15.98 -13.35 -0.16
N PRO A 103 -15.67 -14.27 -1.08
CA PRO A 103 -14.45 -14.26 -1.84
C PRO A 103 -14.43 -13.12 -2.87
N ILE A 104 -13.30 -12.44 -2.92
CA ILE A 104 -13.00 -11.37 -3.88
C ILE A 104 -11.81 -11.82 -4.70
N THR A 105 -12.03 -12.08 -5.99
CA THR A 105 -10.98 -12.47 -6.91
C THR A 105 -10.47 -11.26 -7.66
N ILE A 106 -9.19 -10.98 -7.57
CA ILE A 106 -8.50 -9.90 -8.27
C ILE A 106 -7.58 -10.53 -9.31
N THR A 107 -7.81 -10.25 -10.57
CA THR A 107 -6.99 -10.74 -11.68
C THR A 107 -6.26 -9.58 -12.34
N ALA A 108 -4.95 -9.70 -12.44
CA ALA A 108 -4.10 -8.80 -13.21
C ALA A 108 -3.69 -9.43 -14.53
N SER A 109 -3.73 -8.66 -15.62
CA SER A 109 -3.35 -9.11 -16.95
C SER A 109 -2.54 -8.07 -17.71
N ARG A 110 -1.70 -8.54 -18.61
CA ARG A 110 -0.91 -7.72 -19.52
C ARG A 110 -0.64 -8.51 -20.80
N PRO A 111 -0.72 -7.90 -22.00
CA PRO A 111 -0.36 -8.58 -23.24
C PRO A 111 1.06 -9.18 -23.17
N GLY A 112 1.18 -10.46 -23.56
CA GLY A 112 2.43 -11.20 -23.58
C GLY A 112 2.82 -11.85 -22.24
N LEU A 113 2.01 -11.72 -21.20
CA LEU A 113 2.17 -12.41 -19.92
C LEU A 113 0.92 -13.20 -19.58
N GLU A 114 1.08 -14.31 -18.86
CA GLU A 114 -0.04 -15.05 -18.31
C GLU A 114 -0.76 -14.22 -17.23
N PRO A 115 -2.11 -14.15 -17.23
CA PRO A 115 -2.86 -13.51 -16.17
C PRO A 115 -2.60 -14.18 -14.81
N VAL A 116 -2.60 -13.38 -13.76
CA VAL A 116 -2.41 -13.86 -12.38
C VAL A 116 -3.56 -13.38 -11.51
N SER A 117 -4.11 -14.29 -10.71
CA SER A 117 -5.21 -13.99 -9.79
C SER A 117 -4.81 -14.23 -8.34
N VAL A 118 -5.38 -13.42 -7.45
CA VAL A 118 -5.35 -13.64 -6.00
C VAL A 118 -6.77 -13.53 -5.45
N VAL A 119 -7.03 -14.24 -4.36
CA VAL A 119 -8.32 -14.21 -3.68
C VAL A 119 -8.14 -13.62 -2.29
N ILE A 120 -9.01 -12.69 -1.93
CA ILE A 120 -9.13 -12.11 -0.59
C ILE A 120 -10.51 -12.47 -0.07
N GLU A 121 -10.58 -13.10 1.10
CA GLU A 121 -11.84 -13.33 1.78
C GLU A 121 -12.24 -12.10 2.59
N SER A 122 -13.43 -11.55 2.31
CA SER A 122 -14.02 -10.55 3.19
C SER A 122 -14.88 -11.22 4.24
N VAL A 123 -14.71 -10.79 5.50
CA VAL A 123 -15.40 -11.37 6.65
C VAL A 123 -16.65 -10.57 7.01
N PRO A 124 -17.73 -11.24 7.45
CA PRO A 124 -18.94 -10.55 7.86
C PRO A 124 -18.67 -9.50 8.95
N PHE A 125 -19.34 -8.37 8.85
CA PHE A 125 -19.28 -7.31 9.84
C PHE A 125 -20.68 -7.08 10.41
N ALA A 126 -20.85 -7.40 11.69
CA ALA A 126 -22.13 -7.26 12.36
C ALA A 126 -22.35 -5.81 12.80
N VAL A 127 -23.49 -5.26 12.42
CA VAL A 127 -24.01 -3.98 12.92
C VAL A 127 -25.36 -4.22 13.58
N ASP A 128 -25.69 -3.43 14.59
CA ASP A 128 -27.03 -3.47 15.20
C ASP A 128 -28.09 -2.84 14.30
N ALA A 129 -29.35 -2.87 14.74
CA ALA A 129 -30.48 -2.29 14.00
C ALA A 129 -30.36 -0.78 13.78
N ASN A 130 -29.51 -0.09 14.53
CA ASN A 130 -29.27 1.35 14.43
C ASN A 130 -28.05 1.68 13.55
N GLY A 131 -27.42 0.67 12.95
CA GLY A 131 -26.23 0.84 12.14
C GLY A 131 -24.95 1.01 12.95
N LEU A 132 -25.00 0.83 14.27
CA LEU A 132 -23.84 0.88 15.14
C LEU A 132 -23.25 -0.53 15.29
N THR A 133 -21.94 -0.62 15.34
CA THR A 133 -21.27 -1.88 15.64
C THR A 133 -21.36 -2.17 17.13
N THR A 134 -21.77 -3.39 17.49
CA THR A 134 -21.76 -3.85 18.88
C THR A 134 -20.35 -4.20 19.37
N VAL A 135 -19.43 -4.37 18.44
CA VAL A 135 -18.02 -4.63 18.74
C VAL A 135 -17.23 -3.39 18.38
N MET A 136 -16.82 -2.65 19.39
CA MET A 136 -15.83 -1.60 19.19
C MET A 136 -14.57 -2.25 18.59
N PRO A 137 -14.05 -1.76 17.44
CA PRO A 137 -12.79 -2.25 16.96
C PRO A 137 -11.78 -2.13 18.09
N GLN A 138 -11.10 -3.23 18.41
CA GLN A 138 -10.03 -3.16 19.39
C GLN A 138 -9.07 -2.09 18.89
N VAL A 139 -9.03 -0.97 19.60
CA VAL A 139 -7.99 0.02 19.38
C VAL A 139 -6.71 -0.77 19.54
N LEU A 140 -6.01 -1.01 18.44
CA LEU A 140 -4.66 -1.54 18.49
C LEU A 140 -3.90 -0.53 19.36
N THR A 141 -3.80 -0.83 20.65
CA THR A 141 -2.94 -0.08 21.54
C THR A 141 -1.57 -0.24 20.91
N ARG A 142 -1.14 0.75 20.14
CA ARG A 142 0.27 0.89 19.81
C ARG A 142 0.98 0.62 21.12
N LYS A 143 1.76 -0.44 21.20
CA LYS A 143 2.75 -0.58 22.26
C LYS A 143 3.35 0.79 22.36
N ALA A 144 3.12 1.47 23.50
CA ALA A 144 3.55 2.83 23.69
C ALA A 144 4.97 2.89 23.17
N GLY A 145 5.21 3.63 22.11
CA GLY A 145 6.56 3.88 21.64
C GLY A 145 7.36 4.40 22.84
N PRO A 146 8.68 4.33 22.83
CA PRO A 146 9.49 4.81 23.92
C PRO A 146 8.90 6.17 24.33
N LYS A 147 8.55 6.30 25.63
CA LYS A 147 8.04 7.56 26.17
C LYS A 147 8.97 8.63 25.63
N ILE A 148 8.44 9.52 24.81
CA ILE A 148 9.14 10.75 24.48
C ILE A 148 9.29 11.40 25.84
N VAL A 149 10.47 11.30 26.42
CA VAL A 149 10.82 12.07 27.61
C VAL A 149 10.66 13.51 27.15
N GLN A 150 9.61 14.18 27.63
CA GLN A 150 9.47 15.60 27.41
C GLN A 150 10.78 16.18 27.93
N GLN A 151 11.57 16.75 27.05
CA GLN A 151 12.73 17.52 27.49
C GLN A 151 12.19 18.57 28.46
N PRO A 152 12.79 18.66 29.68
CA PRO A 152 12.36 19.64 30.63
C PRO A 152 12.46 21.00 29.95
N ASP A 153 11.34 21.71 29.94
CA ASP A 153 11.15 23.10 29.56
C ASP A 153 12.28 23.74 28.75
N LEU A 154 12.18 23.64 27.45
CA LEU A 154 12.85 24.59 26.58
C LEU A 154 12.35 25.99 27.00
N PRO A 155 13.25 26.92 27.34
CA PRO A 155 12.85 28.27 27.67
C PRO A 155 11.94 28.83 26.58
N SER A 156 10.88 29.53 26.98
CA SER A 156 9.86 30.09 26.11
C SER A 156 10.49 30.69 24.86
N ARG A 157 10.09 30.13 23.72
CA ARG A 157 10.64 30.50 22.42
C ARG A 157 10.43 31.99 22.17
N THR A 158 11.51 32.74 22.16
CA THR A 158 11.57 33.98 21.37
C THR A 158 11.17 33.63 19.93
N PRO A 159 10.34 34.45 19.26
CA PRO A 159 9.96 34.18 17.87
C PRO A 159 11.23 33.96 17.04
N LEU A 160 11.34 32.77 16.47
CA LEU A 160 12.46 32.43 15.59
C LEU A 160 12.43 33.40 14.41
N SER A 161 13.51 34.13 14.20
CA SER A 161 13.77 34.75 12.92
C SER A 161 13.70 33.67 11.85
N ASN A 162 13.06 33.94 10.70
CA ASN A 162 12.65 33.01 9.66
C ASN A 162 13.81 32.27 8.93
N GLN A 163 14.90 31.95 9.59
CA GLN A 163 16.00 31.19 9.00
C GLN A 163 16.35 29.99 9.88
N LEU A 164 15.89 28.82 9.44
CA LEU A 164 16.35 27.53 9.95
C LEU A 164 17.53 27.10 9.09
N ILE A 165 18.73 27.10 9.67
CA ILE A 165 19.91 26.55 9.00
C ILE A 165 20.08 25.10 9.48
N ILE A 166 20.01 24.14 8.55
CA ILE A 166 20.26 22.72 8.83
C ILE A 166 21.68 22.40 8.37
N ASP A 167 22.54 22.09 9.31
CA ASP A 167 23.89 21.57 9.02
C ASP A 167 23.83 20.06 8.89
N PHE A 168 23.80 19.57 7.66
CA PHE A 168 23.69 18.14 7.36
C PHE A 168 24.97 17.36 7.69
N ASP A 169 26.13 18.00 7.73
CA ASP A 169 27.40 17.32 7.99
C ASP A 169 27.58 16.95 9.48
N LYS A 170 26.87 17.66 10.36
CA LYS A 170 26.96 17.47 11.82
C LYS A 170 25.69 16.95 12.47
N ALA A 171 24.64 16.71 11.68
CA ALA A 171 23.31 16.35 12.15
C ALA A 171 22.82 17.23 13.33
N ARG A 172 23.14 18.53 13.30
CA ARG A 172 22.76 19.54 14.29
C ARG A 172 21.90 20.62 13.67
N ILE A 173 20.87 21.01 14.40
CA ILE A 173 20.12 22.23 14.11
C ILE A 173 20.92 23.38 14.74
N VAL A 174 21.37 24.31 13.92
CA VAL A 174 22.06 25.53 14.38
C VAL A 174 21.10 26.70 14.22
N GLU A 175 20.77 27.35 15.29
CA GLU A 175 20.04 28.62 15.24
C GLU A 175 21.03 29.73 14.82
N ALA A 176 20.63 30.51 13.84
CA ALA A 176 21.37 31.70 13.38
C ALA A 176 20.85 32.96 14.08
#